data_42919a46b528d423b8426337e23283be
#
_entry.id   42919a46b528d423b8426337e23283be
#
_cell.length_a   1.000
_cell.length_b   1.000
_cell.length_c   1.000
_cell.angle_alpha   90.00
_cell.angle_beta   90.00
_cell.angle_gamma   90.00
#
_symmetry.space_group_name_H-M   'P 1'
#
loop_
_entity.id
_entity.type
_entity.pdbx_description
1 polymer ?
#
loop_
_entity_poly.entity_id
_entity_poly.type
_entity_poly.pdbx_seq_one_letter_code
_entity_poly.pdbx_strand_id
1 'polypeptide(L)'
;MSLENFYKGKRVLVTGHTGFKGSWLSIWLHEMGAEVIGVALSPQTDKDNYVLSGIGKRIKADIIADIRDGALMQRIFNEYKPEIVFHLAAQP
;
A
#
# COMPACT_ATOMS: atom_id res chain seq x y z
N MET A 1 8.19 14.27 18.80
CA MET A 1 7.94 13.97 17.37
C MET A 1 6.65 13.20 17.27
N SER A 2 5.72 13.65 16.44
CA SER A 2 4.46 12.93 16.21
C SER A 2 4.63 11.91 15.08
N LEU A 3 3.74 10.92 15.03
CA LEU A 3 3.71 9.96 13.92
C LEU A 3 3.46 10.67 12.59
N GLU A 4 2.60 11.70 12.60
CA GLU A 4 2.32 12.45 11.38
C GLU A 4 3.59 13.11 10.83
N ASN A 5 4.39 13.72 11.69
CA ASN A 5 5.63 14.35 11.26
C ASN A 5 6.62 13.32 10.72
N PHE A 6 6.66 12.13 11.31
CA PHE A 6 7.55 11.08 10.85
C PHE A 6 7.20 10.61 9.44
N TYR A 7 5.90 10.38 9.18
CA TYR A 7 5.48 9.80 7.91
C TYR A 7 5.22 10.82 6.81
N LYS A 8 5.08 12.08 7.14
CA LYS A 8 4.76 13.11 6.16
C LYS A 8 5.82 13.14 5.06
N GLY A 9 5.40 12.92 3.82
CA GLY A 9 6.28 12.93 2.67
C GLY A 9 7.11 11.67 2.48
N LYS A 10 7.02 10.69 3.39
CA LYS A 10 7.75 9.44 3.25
C LYS A 10 7.10 8.56 2.19
N ARG A 11 7.93 7.88 1.43
CA ARG A 11 7.44 6.89 0.46
C ARG A 11 7.34 5.54 1.18
N VAL A 12 6.13 5.01 1.25
CA VAL A 12 5.82 3.80 2.02
C VAL A 12 5.21 2.77 1.10
N LEU A 13 5.83 1.61 1.00
CA LEU A 13 5.28 0.49 0.24
C LEU A 13 4.48 -0.39 1.19
N VAL A 14 3.22 -0.67 0.83
CA VAL A 14 2.35 -1.58 1.59
C VAL A 14 2.00 -2.75 0.68
N THR A 15 2.48 -3.95 1.00
CA THR A 15 2.02 -5.15 0.30
C THR A 15 0.78 -5.66 1.01
N GLY A 16 -0.23 -6.06 0.23
CA GLY A 16 -1.50 -6.51 0.81
C GLY A 16 -2.45 -5.38 1.14
N HIS A 17 -2.34 -4.25 0.46
CA HIS A 17 -3.18 -3.08 0.73
C HIS A 17 -4.66 -3.29 0.40
N THR A 18 -5.00 -4.33 -0.36
CA THR A 18 -6.40 -4.66 -0.65
C THR A 18 -7.06 -5.47 0.47
N GLY A 19 -6.27 -6.04 1.38
CA GLY A 19 -6.79 -6.77 2.53
C GLY A 19 -7.25 -5.84 3.63
N PHE A 20 -7.89 -6.41 4.65
CA PHE A 20 -8.47 -5.62 5.74
C PHE A 20 -7.42 -4.77 6.48
N LYS A 21 -6.35 -5.42 6.95
CA LYS A 21 -5.31 -4.69 7.70
C LYS A 21 -4.54 -3.73 6.81
N GLY A 22 -4.21 -4.17 5.59
CA GLY A 22 -3.43 -3.36 4.67
C GLY A 22 -4.18 -2.12 4.20
N SER A 23 -5.49 -2.24 3.97
CA SER A 23 -6.28 -1.08 3.55
C SER A 23 -6.42 -0.06 4.68
N TRP A 24 -6.65 -0.51 5.93
CA TRP A 24 -6.69 0.38 7.07
C TRP A 24 -5.36 1.10 7.28
N LEU A 25 -4.26 0.36 7.18
CA LEU A 25 -2.94 0.97 7.32
C LEU A 25 -2.68 2.00 6.22
N SER A 26 -3.08 1.69 4.99
CA SER A 26 -2.91 2.60 3.86
C SER A 26 -3.71 3.89 4.05
N ILE A 27 -4.93 3.79 4.56
CA ILE A 27 -5.75 4.96 4.87
C ILE A 27 -5.04 5.81 5.92
N TRP A 28 -4.58 5.18 6.98
CA TRP A 28 -3.92 5.88 8.08
C TRP A 28 -2.64 6.58 7.61
N LEU A 29 -1.81 5.87 6.85
CA LEU A 29 -0.58 6.46 6.31
C LEU A 29 -0.89 7.63 5.38
N HIS A 30 -1.90 7.49 4.52
CA HIS A 30 -2.32 8.56 3.64
C HIS A 30 -2.75 9.79 4.43
N GLU A 31 -3.54 9.60 5.49
CA GLU A 31 -3.99 10.71 6.33
C GLU A 31 -2.81 11.41 7.03
N MET A 32 -1.74 10.69 7.30
CA MET A 32 -0.53 11.27 7.88
C MET A 32 0.38 11.93 6.85
N GLY A 33 -0.03 11.97 5.59
CA GLY A 33 0.72 12.64 4.55
C GLY A 33 1.79 11.80 3.87
N ALA A 34 1.81 10.50 4.11
CA ALA A 34 2.76 9.61 3.43
C ALA A 34 2.35 9.39 1.97
N GLU A 35 3.34 9.13 1.13
CA GLU A 35 3.11 8.72 -0.25
C GLU A 35 3.05 7.19 -0.26
N VAL A 36 1.84 6.64 -0.33
CA VAL A 36 1.61 5.21 -0.21
C VAL A 36 1.64 4.55 -1.59
N ILE A 37 2.45 3.50 -1.70
CA ILE A 37 2.48 2.63 -2.88
C ILE A 37 1.93 1.28 -2.44
N GLY A 38 0.77 0.88 -2.95
CA GLY A 38 0.16 -0.39 -2.58
C GLY A 38 0.36 -1.43 -3.67
N VAL A 39 0.72 -2.65 -3.28
CA VAL A 39 0.86 -3.78 -4.20
C VAL A 39 0.14 -4.98 -3.61
N ALA A 40 -0.85 -5.52 -4.30
CA ALA A 40 -1.59 -6.68 -3.82
C ALA A 40 -2.42 -7.29 -4.94
N LEU A 41 -2.93 -8.49 -4.67
CA LEU A 41 -3.92 -9.11 -5.55
C LEU A 41 -5.24 -8.32 -5.44
N SER A 42 -6.14 -8.52 -6.40
CA SER A 42 -7.45 -7.87 -6.39
C SER A 42 -8.19 -8.19 -5.09
N PRO A 43 -9.01 -7.24 -4.59
CA PRO A 43 -9.83 -7.52 -3.41
C PRO A 43 -10.81 -8.63 -3.71
N GLN A 44 -11.11 -9.44 -2.67
CA GLN A 44 -11.93 -10.63 -2.85
C GLN A 44 -13.41 -10.33 -2.94
N THR A 45 -13.86 -9.22 -2.37
CA THR A 45 -15.30 -8.85 -2.39
C THR A 45 -15.44 -7.34 -2.56
N ASP A 46 -16.64 -6.94 -3.02
CA ASP A 46 -16.97 -5.53 -3.13
C ASP A 46 -17.17 -4.86 -1.77
N LYS A 47 -17.24 -5.65 -0.71
CA LYS A 47 -17.46 -5.16 0.64
C LYS A 47 -16.18 -4.96 1.43
N ASP A 48 -15.03 -5.25 0.82
CA ASP A 48 -13.76 -5.04 1.48
C ASP A 48 -13.55 -3.55 1.76
N ASN A 49 -12.89 -3.26 2.88
CA ASN A 49 -12.61 -1.90 3.27
C ASN A 49 -11.86 -1.12 2.18
N TYR A 50 -10.98 -1.79 1.45
CA TYR A 50 -10.27 -1.19 0.33
C TYR A 50 -11.26 -0.62 -0.71
N VAL A 51 -12.26 -1.41 -1.09
CA VAL A 51 -13.25 -0.98 -2.09
C VAL A 51 -14.13 0.13 -1.54
N LEU A 52 -14.66 -0.06 -0.34
CA LEU A 52 -15.61 0.88 0.25
C LEU A 52 -14.99 2.23 0.57
N SER A 53 -13.74 2.25 0.99
CA SER A 53 -13.04 3.49 1.34
C SER A 53 -12.57 4.26 0.11
N GLY A 54 -12.39 3.58 -1.02
CA GLY A 54 -11.82 4.19 -2.21
C GLY A 54 -10.36 4.56 -2.04
N ILE A 55 -9.66 3.94 -1.10
CA ILE A 55 -8.28 4.32 -0.78
C ILE A 55 -7.34 4.12 -1.98
N GLY A 56 -7.59 3.14 -2.83
CA GLY A 56 -6.77 2.90 -4.00
C GLY A 56 -6.70 4.08 -4.95
N LYS A 57 -7.73 4.93 -4.96
CA LYS A 57 -7.76 6.13 -5.80
C LYS A 57 -7.06 7.32 -5.14
N ARG A 58 -6.72 7.20 -3.87
CA ARG A 58 -6.18 8.30 -3.07
C ARG A 58 -4.68 8.17 -2.81
N ILE A 59 -4.15 6.95 -2.86
CA ILE A 59 -2.73 6.70 -2.63
C ILE A 59 -1.92 6.99 -3.89
N LYS A 60 -0.61 7.09 -3.73
CA LYS A 60 0.29 7.45 -4.83
C LYS A 60 0.26 6.43 -5.97
N ALA A 61 0.24 5.14 -5.63
CA ALA A 61 0.17 4.08 -6.64
C ALA A 61 -0.64 2.92 -6.09
N ASP A 62 -1.55 2.40 -6.90
CA ASP A 62 -2.40 1.27 -6.57
C ASP A 62 -2.12 0.18 -7.60
N ILE A 63 -1.27 -0.77 -7.24
CA ILE A 63 -0.78 -1.78 -8.16
C ILE A 63 -1.40 -3.13 -7.80
N ILE A 64 -2.23 -3.63 -8.70
CA ILE A 64 -2.85 -4.94 -8.52
C ILE A 64 -1.98 -5.96 -9.22
N ALA A 65 -1.24 -6.72 -8.44
CA ALA A 65 -0.28 -7.69 -8.95
C ALA A 65 0.10 -8.69 -7.86
N ASP A 66 0.74 -9.77 -8.28
CA ASP A 66 1.22 -10.79 -7.36
C ASP A 66 2.63 -10.42 -6.89
N ILE A 67 2.84 -10.33 -5.58
CA ILE A 67 4.15 -9.99 -5.02
C ILE A 67 5.22 -11.04 -5.33
N ARG A 68 4.81 -12.23 -5.78
CA ARG A 68 5.76 -13.28 -6.19
C ARG A 68 6.39 -12.96 -7.54
N ASP A 69 5.88 -12.00 -8.27
CA ASP A 69 6.49 -11.54 -9.52
C ASP A 69 7.70 -10.68 -9.19
N GLY A 70 8.87 -11.33 -9.11
CA GLY A 70 10.11 -10.67 -8.69
C GLY A 70 10.55 -9.56 -9.63
N ALA A 71 10.36 -9.73 -10.94
CA ALA A 71 10.73 -8.71 -11.91
C ALA A 71 9.89 -7.45 -11.73
N LEU A 72 8.59 -7.63 -11.50
CA LEU A 72 7.70 -6.50 -11.25
C LEU A 72 8.07 -5.79 -9.95
N MET A 73 8.31 -6.57 -8.89
CA MET A 73 8.68 -5.97 -7.60
C MET A 73 9.99 -5.19 -7.71
N GLN A 74 10.96 -5.69 -8.47
CA GLN A 74 12.21 -4.97 -8.68
C GLN A 74 11.98 -3.63 -9.38
N ARG A 75 11.10 -3.61 -10.38
CA ARG A 75 10.76 -2.36 -11.07
C ARG A 75 10.06 -1.38 -10.14
N ILE A 76 9.18 -1.86 -9.27
CA ILE A 76 8.48 -1.01 -8.30
C ILE A 76 9.47 -0.37 -7.34
N PHE A 77 10.42 -1.15 -6.82
CA PHE A 77 11.44 -0.60 -5.94
C PHE A 77 12.32 0.42 -6.66
N ASN A 78 12.66 0.16 -7.92
CA ASN A 78 13.48 1.09 -8.69
C ASN A 78 12.73 2.37 -9.03
N GLU A 79 11.44 2.27 -9.35
CA GLU A 79 10.65 3.43 -9.76
C GLU A 79 10.24 4.31 -8.58
N TYR A 80 9.72 3.70 -7.52
CA TYR A 80 9.17 4.46 -6.40
C TYR A 80 10.15 4.67 -5.26
N LYS A 81 11.17 3.84 -5.15
CA LYS A 81 12.22 3.95 -4.13
C LYS A 81 11.62 4.13 -2.73
N PRO A 82 10.80 3.16 -2.26
CA PRO A 82 10.18 3.31 -0.95
C PRO A 82 11.24 3.33 0.16
N GLU A 83 10.97 4.15 1.16
CA GLU A 83 11.83 4.29 2.33
C GLU A 83 11.43 3.31 3.43
N ILE A 84 10.16 2.93 3.46
CA ILE A 84 9.59 2.06 4.48
C ILE A 84 8.71 1.03 3.78
N VAL A 85 8.76 -0.21 4.25
CA VAL A 85 7.95 -1.31 3.69
C VAL A 85 7.15 -1.97 4.80
N PHE A 86 5.84 -2.05 4.62
CA PHE A 86 4.97 -2.87 5.46
C PHE A 86 4.51 -4.06 4.63
N HIS A 87 4.94 -5.24 5.01
CA HIS A 87 4.64 -6.46 4.25
C HIS A 87 3.49 -7.22 4.91
N LEU A 88 2.27 -6.97 4.45
CA LEU A 88 1.07 -7.55 5.00
C LEU A 88 0.39 -8.56 4.08
N ALA A 89 0.95 -8.78 2.89
CA ALA A 89 0.37 -9.72 1.95
C ALA A 89 0.42 -11.14 2.51
N ALA A 90 -0.74 -11.81 2.52
CA ALA A 90 -0.81 -13.19 2.95
C ALA A 90 -0.17 -14.09 1.91
N GLN A 91 0.56 -15.09 2.37
CA GLN A 91 1.10 -16.14 1.49
C GLN A 91 0.13 -17.31 1.57
N PRO A 92 -0.40 -17.76 0.41
CA PRO A 92 -1.27 -18.93 0.42
C PRO A 92 -0.50 -20.19 0.79
#